data_828ab95199f6bdc237afe652cf880fc0
#
_entry.id   828ab95199f6bdc237afe652cf880fc0
#
_cell.length_a   1.000
_cell.length_b   1.000
_cell.length_c   1.000
_cell.angle_alpha   90.00
_cell.angle_beta   90.00
_cell.angle_gamma   90.00
#
_symmetry.space_group_name_H-M   'P 1'
#
loop_
_entity.id
_entity.type
_entity.pdbx_description
1 polymer ?
#
loop_
_entity_poly.entity_id
_entity_poly.type
_entity_poly.pdbx_seq_one_letter_code
_entity_poly.pdbx_strand_id
1 'polypeptide(L)'
;MKKKVLSVILAAVCTMGLMAGCGAEGSKGSTQSGAKGDSYTVGISQFAEHGSLDNCREGFLEGLKEEGIEEGKNLKVDYQNAQPDTGTASTIADSFVSEKVDMICAIATPCAASAYNSAMNADIPIVYTAVSDPVVAGLAKEDGSSVGNITGSSDVLPVEEQLKMIRQMMPDAKKIGILYTTSEANSCSTIEEYKKLADKYDFEIVDTGINTSADIEIAASDLVSKVDCLCNLTDNTVVNALQTVLDKANGAKIPVFGSEIEQVKSGCVASMGIDYYQLGIETGKMAAKILKGEEKASDTPFITASKAELYVNTAAADKIGMTLDADYIKDAAETFDKIEVK
;
A
#
# COMPACT_ATOMS: atom_id res chain seq x y z
N MET A 1 52.25 -1.92 54.78
CA MET A 1 52.34 -0.80 55.76
C MET A 1 51.05 -0.04 55.64
N LYS A 2 50.18 -0.21 56.62
CA LYS A 2 49.69 0.85 57.58
C LYS A 2 48.90 1.96 56.86
N LYS A 3 47.67 2.37 57.15
CA LYS A 3 46.75 2.25 58.30
C LYS A 3 45.46 2.97 57.84
N LYS A 4 44.24 2.45 58.08
CA LYS A 4 43.37 2.81 59.21
C LYS A 4 42.78 4.23 59.09
N VAL A 5 41.52 4.44 59.18
CA VAL A 5 40.46 4.34 60.21
C VAL A 5 39.69 5.69 60.10
N LEU A 6 38.43 5.94 60.18
CA LEU A 6 37.38 5.69 61.16
C LEU A 6 36.22 6.63 60.84
N SER A 7 35.04 6.14 60.72
CA SER A 7 33.77 6.38 61.45
C SER A 7 33.46 7.77 61.99
N VAL A 8 32.15 8.14 61.92
CA VAL A 8 31.21 8.51 62.99
C VAL A 8 29.91 9.02 62.35
N ILE A 9 28.86 8.34 62.38
CA ILE A 9 27.58 8.32 63.11
C ILE A 9 27.20 9.69 63.74
N LEU A 10 26.01 10.23 63.37
CA LEU A 10 25.09 10.75 64.35
C LEU A 10 23.65 10.77 63.84
N ALA A 11 22.81 10.11 64.61
CA ALA A 11 21.35 10.04 64.50
C ALA A 11 20.73 11.13 65.38
N ALA A 12 19.47 11.34 65.17
CA ALA A 12 18.41 11.74 66.09
C ALA A 12 17.48 12.81 65.46
N VAL A 13 16.21 12.89 65.61
CA VAL A 13 15.15 12.24 66.39
C VAL A 13 13.86 13.01 66.07
N CYS A 14 12.79 12.27 65.86
CA CYS A 14 11.33 12.52 66.07
C CYS A 14 10.79 13.92 66.36
N THR A 15 9.63 14.24 65.75
CA THR A 15 8.45 14.47 66.57
C THR A 15 7.13 14.23 65.81
N MET A 16 6.27 13.50 66.49
CA MET A 16 4.84 13.21 66.14
C MET A 16 3.96 14.46 66.28
N GLY A 17 2.93 14.50 65.45
CA GLY A 17 1.75 15.37 65.60
C GLY A 17 0.54 14.71 64.98
N LEU A 18 -0.20 13.95 65.81
CA LEU A 18 -1.55 13.50 65.52
C LEU A 18 -2.53 14.68 65.76
N MET A 19 -3.42 14.92 64.83
CA MET A 19 -4.79 15.39 65.15
C MET A 19 -5.78 14.82 64.15
N ALA A 20 -6.77 14.14 64.65
CA ALA A 20 -7.91 13.56 63.97
C ALA A 20 -8.93 14.61 63.58
N GLY A 21 -9.63 14.41 62.48
CA GLY A 21 -10.82 15.13 62.07
C GLY A 21 -11.62 14.32 61.05
N CYS A 22 -12.70 13.67 61.51
CA CYS A 22 -13.71 13.01 60.69
C CYS A 22 -14.49 14.00 59.83
N GLY A 23 -14.80 13.62 58.58
CA GLY A 23 -15.79 14.25 57.73
C GLY A 23 -15.96 13.41 56.48
N ALA A 24 -17.01 12.60 56.45
CA ALA A 24 -17.42 11.83 55.29
C ALA A 24 -18.14 12.73 54.28
N GLU A 25 -17.75 12.63 53.01
CA GLU A 25 -18.69 12.68 51.90
C GLU A 25 -17.98 12.30 50.61
N GLY A 26 -18.65 11.44 49.79
CA GLY A 26 -18.08 10.77 48.65
C GLY A 26 -17.69 11.72 47.51
N SER A 27 -16.48 11.51 47.01
CA SER A 27 -16.07 11.97 45.69
C SER A 27 -15.54 10.75 44.92
N LYS A 28 -16.25 10.45 43.88
CA LYS A 28 -15.80 9.47 42.87
C LYS A 28 -14.40 9.83 42.45
N GLY A 29 -13.44 9.02 42.80
CA GLY A 29 -12.09 9.09 42.25
C GLY A 29 -12.14 8.83 40.74
N SER A 30 -12.12 9.91 39.98
CA SER A 30 -11.62 9.80 38.59
C SER A 30 -10.16 9.41 38.69
N THR A 31 -9.84 8.17 38.37
CA THR A 31 -8.50 7.76 38.03
C THR A 31 -8.11 8.56 36.79
N GLN A 32 -7.47 9.68 37.03
CA GLN A 32 -6.72 10.41 36.03
C GLN A 32 -5.55 9.49 35.67
N SER A 33 -5.76 8.66 34.65
CA SER A 33 -4.68 8.00 33.92
C SER A 33 -3.79 9.13 33.43
N GLY A 34 -2.64 9.30 34.08
CA GLY A 34 -1.64 10.22 33.60
C GLY A 34 -1.28 9.80 32.18
N ALA A 35 -1.53 10.67 31.23
CA ALA A 35 -1.07 10.51 29.89
C ALA A 35 0.44 10.32 29.93
N LYS A 36 0.94 9.09 29.78
CA LYS A 36 2.21 8.83 29.13
C LYS A 36 2.10 9.60 27.82
N GLY A 37 2.99 10.52 27.53
CA GLY A 37 3.07 11.13 26.20
C GLY A 37 3.10 9.98 25.22
N ASP A 38 2.04 9.86 24.40
CA ASP A 38 1.83 8.70 23.55
C ASP A 38 2.97 8.64 22.55
N SER A 39 3.84 7.67 22.71
CA SER A 39 4.92 7.36 21.78
C SER A 39 4.56 6.02 21.14
N TYR A 40 4.47 6.02 19.82
CA TYR A 40 4.07 4.88 19.02
C TYR A 40 5.26 4.30 18.26
N THR A 41 5.26 2.98 18.08
CA THR A 41 6.18 2.26 17.17
C THR A 41 5.34 1.59 16.09
N VAL A 42 5.57 1.97 14.84
CA VAL A 42 4.89 1.38 13.68
C VAL A 42 5.89 0.62 12.83
N GLY A 43 5.65 -0.68 12.65
CA GLY A 43 6.37 -1.49 11.67
C GLY A 43 5.75 -1.30 10.29
N ILE A 44 6.53 -0.86 9.31
CA ILE A 44 6.07 -0.73 7.92
C ILE A 44 6.72 -1.82 7.07
N SER A 45 5.90 -2.76 6.57
CA SER A 45 6.31 -3.78 5.61
C SER A 45 5.85 -3.39 4.21
N GLN A 46 6.78 -3.10 3.31
CA GLN A 46 6.51 -2.78 1.91
C GLN A 46 6.99 -3.92 1.01
N PHE A 47 6.15 -4.36 0.05
CA PHE A 47 6.48 -5.54 -0.73
C PHE A 47 7.57 -5.31 -1.77
N ALA A 48 7.52 -4.19 -2.50
CA ALA A 48 8.47 -3.84 -3.55
C ALA A 48 8.86 -2.36 -3.45
N GLU A 49 9.97 -1.98 -4.08
CA GLU A 49 10.43 -0.60 -4.16
C GLU A 49 10.12 -0.04 -5.56
N HIS A 50 8.95 0.59 -5.68
CA HIS A 50 8.53 1.32 -6.87
C HIS A 50 7.61 2.48 -6.50
N GLY A 51 7.47 3.45 -7.42
CA GLY A 51 6.85 4.75 -7.14
C GLY A 51 5.49 4.69 -6.47
N SER A 52 4.61 3.76 -6.87
CA SER A 52 3.27 3.66 -6.30
C SER A 52 3.29 3.26 -4.83
N LEU A 53 4.06 2.23 -4.45
CA LEU A 53 4.17 1.80 -3.05
C LEU A 53 4.96 2.80 -2.20
N ASP A 54 5.96 3.48 -2.79
CA ASP A 54 6.67 4.56 -2.11
C ASP A 54 5.71 5.71 -1.80
N ASN A 55 4.86 6.12 -2.76
CA ASN A 55 3.83 7.12 -2.56
C ASN A 55 2.81 6.69 -1.49
N CYS A 56 2.39 5.42 -1.45
CA CYS A 56 1.56 4.90 -0.36
C CYS A 56 2.21 5.07 1.00
N ARG A 57 3.50 4.74 1.13
CA ARG A 57 4.24 4.87 2.38
C ARG A 57 4.37 6.34 2.80
N GLU A 58 4.77 7.20 1.87
CA GLU A 58 4.92 8.63 2.14
C GLU A 58 3.59 9.27 2.52
N GLY A 59 2.52 8.95 1.79
CA GLY A 59 1.17 9.37 2.12
C GLY A 59 0.71 8.87 3.49
N PHE A 60 0.98 7.61 3.82
CA PHE A 60 0.66 7.03 5.14
C PHE A 60 1.32 7.82 6.28
N LEU A 61 2.60 8.14 6.14
CA LEU A 61 3.34 8.93 7.13
C LEU A 61 2.81 10.37 7.21
N GLU A 62 2.45 10.98 6.09
CA GLU A 62 1.83 12.32 6.08
C GLU A 62 0.44 12.30 6.73
N GLY A 63 -0.39 11.27 6.46
CA GLY A 63 -1.68 11.08 7.11
C GLY A 63 -1.58 10.93 8.63
N LEU A 64 -0.60 10.18 9.12
CA LEU A 64 -0.29 10.10 10.55
C LEU A 64 0.11 11.46 11.12
N LYS A 65 0.94 12.20 10.40
CA LYS A 65 1.43 13.53 10.81
C LYS A 65 0.32 14.57 10.85
N GLU A 66 -0.60 14.59 9.88
CA GLU A 66 -1.78 15.46 9.89
C GLU A 66 -2.65 15.21 11.15
N GLU A 67 -2.62 13.99 11.66
CA GLU A 67 -3.31 13.58 12.90
C GLU A 67 -2.45 13.76 14.16
N GLY A 68 -1.27 14.38 14.06
CA GLY A 68 -0.40 14.70 15.17
C GLY A 68 0.52 13.54 15.62
N ILE A 69 0.68 12.49 14.82
CA ILE A 69 1.61 11.38 15.03
C ILE A 69 2.77 11.53 14.05
N GLU A 70 3.92 12.03 14.50
CA GLU A 70 5.01 12.45 13.62
C GLU A 70 6.33 11.79 14.00
N GLU A 71 7.06 11.31 12.99
CA GLU A 71 8.37 10.71 13.16
C GLU A 71 9.36 11.71 13.78
N GLY A 72 10.15 11.21 14.73
CA GLY A 72 11.09 12.04 15.50
C GLY A 72 10.46 12.86 16.64
N LYS A 73 9.11 12.85 16.79
CA LYS A 73 8.41 13.44 17.92
C LYS A 73 7.81 12.37 18.83
N ASN A 74 6.80 11.70 18.36
CA ASN A 74 6.04 10.67 19.09
C ASN A 74 5.83 9.39 18.27
N LEU A 75 6.45 9.28 17.09
CA LEU A 75 6.44 8.10 16.23
C LEU A 75 7.87 7.60 16.00
N LYS A 76 8.05 6.30 16.21
CA LYS A 76 9.18 5.54 15.72
C LYS A 76 8.71 4.65 14.57
N VAL A 77 9.36 4.76 13.43
CA VAL A 77 9.11 3.91 12.25
C VAL A 77 10.18 2.83 12.15
N ASP A 78 9.77 1.58 11.98
CA ASP A 78 10.62 0.48 11.55
C ASP A 78 10.17 0.08 10.14
N TYR A 79 10.90 0.57 9.13
CA TYR A 79 10.61 0.31 7.72
C TYR A 79 11.45 -0.83 7.19
N GLN A 80 10.79 -1.82 6.57
CA GLN A 80 11.45 -2.93 5.91
C GLN A 80 10.80 -3.24 4.56
N ASN A 81 11.63 -3.59 3.56
CA ASN A 81 11.22 -3.93 2.20
C ASN A 81 11.38 -5.43 1.95
N ALA A 82 10.34 -6.06 1.45
CA ALA A 82 10.32 -7.51 1.22
C ALA A 82 11.03 -7.97 -0.08
N GLN A 83 11.46 -7.02 -0.93
CA GLN A 83 12.20 -7.31 -2.18
C GLN A 83 11.45 -8.28 -3.12
N PRO A 84 10.21 -8.03 -3.45
CA PRO A 84 9.13 -8.90 -3.97
C PRO A 84 9.29 -10.39 -3.65
N ASP A 85 9.50 -10.69 -2.36
CA ASP A 85 9.62 -12.07 -1.86
C ASP A 85 8.70 -12.30 -0.66
N THR A 86 7.78 -13.25 -0.78
CA THR A 86 6.78 -13.55 0.25
C THR A 86 7.38 -14.17 1.51
N GLY A 87 8.49 -14.90 1.38
CA GLY A 87 9.22 -15.45 2.53
C GLY A 87 9.87 -14.33 3.36
N THR A 88 10.45 -13.34 2.68
CA THR A 88 10.99 -12.13 3.31
C THR A 88 9.87 -11.32 3.96
N ALA A 89 8.72 -11.13 3.28
CA ALA A 89 7.56 -10.45 3.86
C ALA A 89 7.08 -11.12 5.17
N SER A 90 7.04 -12.45 5.19
CA SER A 90 6.68 -13.21 6.40
C SER A 90 7.72 -13.03 7.52
N THR A 91 9.01 -13.05 7.19
CA THR A 91 10.09 -12.82 8.16
C THR A 91 10.02 -11.42 8.78
N ILE A 92 9.73 -10.40 7.96
CA ILE A 92 9.52 -9.02 8.41
C ILE A 92 8.33 -8.95 9.38
N ALA A 93 7.20 -9.55 9.01
CA ALA A 93 6.01 -9.55 9.86
C ALA A 93 6.26 -10.26 11.21
N ASP A 94 6.97 -11.40 11.22
CA ASP A 94 7.36 -12.11 12.43
C ASP A 94 8.28 -11.26 13.33
N SER A 95 9.18 -10.47 12.72
CA SER A 95 10.04 -9.53 13.45
C SER A 95 9.21 -8.48 14.19
N PHE A 96 8.27 -7.82 13.48
CA PHE A 96 7.40 -6.81 14.08
C PHE A 96 6.53 -7.37 15.22
N VAL A 97 6.03 -8.60 15.08
CA VAL A 97 5.31 -9.29 16.16
C VAL A 97 6.21 -9.56 17.35
N SER A 98 7.45 -10.01 17.12
CA SER A 98 8.43 -10.27 18.17
C SER A 98 8.85 -8.99 18.90
N GLU A 99 8.98 -7.89 18.18
CA GLU A 99 9.33 -6.57 18.71
C GLU A 99 8.16 -5.87 19.40
N LYS A 100 6.94 -6.40 19.22
CA LYS A 100 5.70 -5.88 19.80
C LYS A 100 5.46 -4.42 19.40
N VAL A 101 5.54 -4.14 18.10
CA VAL A 101 5.16 -2.83 17.57
C VAL A 101 3.71 -2.50 17.93
N ASP A 102 3.37 -1.22 18.02
CA ASP A 102 2.00 -0.80 18.36
C ASP A 102 1.04 -0.97 17.18
N MET A 103 1.57 -1.06 15.95
CA MET A 103 0.81 -1.31 14.72
C MET A 103 1.72 -1.84 13.62
N ILE A 104 1.19 -2.68 12.74
CA ILE A 104 1.84 -3.04 11.47
C ILE A 104 1.10 -2.31 10.34
N CYS A 105 1.83 -1.48 9.58
CA CYS A 105 1.39 -0.98 8.28
C CYS A 105 1.91 -1.93 7.19
N ALA A 106 1.00 -2.55 6.45
CA ALA A 106 1.35 -3.51 5.42
C ALA A 106 1.01 -2.95 4.03
N ILE A 107 2.03 -2.74 3.19
CA ILE A 107 1.90 -2.12 1.87
C ILE A 107 1.98 -3.20 0.80
N ALA A 108 0.90 -3.36 0.04
CA ALA A 108 0.58 -4.38 -0.95
C ALA A 108 0.04 -5.69 -0.37
N THR A 109 -0.75 -6.40 -1.18
CA THR A 109 -1.45 -7.65 -0.80
C THR A 109 -0.55 -8.72 -0.18
N PRO A 110 0.65 -9.03 -0.71
CA PRO A 110 1.50 -10.06 -0.12
C PRO A 110 2.01 -9.72 1.28
N CYS A 111 2.34 -8.42 1.55
CA CYS A 111 2.71 -7.97 2.88
C CYS A 111 1.52 -8.01 3.85
N ALA A 112 0.33 -7.60 3.39
CA ALA A 112 -0.88 -7.63 4.22
C ALA A 112 -1.26 -9.06 4.63
N ALA A 113 -1.18 -10.02 3.70
CA ALA A 113 -1.43 -11.42 3.99
C ALA A 113 -0.37 -12.01 4.96
N SER A 114 0.91 -11.67 4.77
CA SER A 114 1.99 -12.09 5.67
C SER A 114 1.81 -11.52 7.07
N ALA A 115 1.52 -10.21 7.18
CA ALA A 115 1.27 -9.54 8.45
C ALA A 115 0.08 -10.16 9.20
N TYR A 116 -1.03 -10.42 8.49
CA TYR A 116 -2.21 -11.06 9.07
C TYR A 116 -1.90 -12.45 9.62
N ASN A 117 -1.20 -13.28 8.84
CA ASN A 117 -0.84 -14.62 9.26
C ASN A 117 0.09 -14.62 10.49
N SER A 118 1.10 -13.75 10.52
CA SER A 118 2.05 -13.66 11.63
C SER A 118 1.42 -13.08 12.90
N ALA A 119 0.54 -12.08 12.78
CA ALA A 119 -0.07 -11.39 13.92
C ALA A 119 -1.43 -11.96 14.35
N MET A 120 -1.91 -13.05 13.76
CA MET A 120 -3.24 -13.64 14.02
C MET A 120 -3.52 -13.91 15.50
N ASN A 121 -2.48 -14.24 16.28
CA ASN A 121 -2.58 -14.52 17.72
C ASN A 121 -1.94 -13.41 18.58
N ALA A 122 -1.55 -12.28 17.97
CA ALA A 122 -1.02 -11.12 18.66
C ALA A 122 -2.08 -10.02 18.73
N ASP A 123 -2.04 -9.22 19.81
CA ASP A 123 -2.92 -8.06 19.96
C ASP A 123 -2.26 -6.83 19.30
N ILE A 124 -1.88 -6.97 18.03
CA ILE A 124 -1.27 -5.90 17.23
C ILE A 124 -2.22 -5.59 16.06
N PRO A 125 -2.75 -4.36 15.97
CA PRO A 125 -3.57 -3.96 14.85
C PRO A 125 -2.75 -3.88 13.56
N ILE A 126 -3.37 -4.32 12.46
CA ILE A 126 -2.80 -4.22 11.12
C ILE A 126 -3.62 -3.22 10.33
N VAL A 127 -2.94 -2.28 9.68
CA VAL A 127 -3.55 -1.39 8.70
C VAL A 127 -2.81 -1.58 7.38
N TYR A 128 -3.54 -2.05 6.36
CA TYR A 128 -2.96 -2.24 5.03
C TYR A 128 -3.30 -1.07 4.09
N THR A 129 -2.47 -0.89 3.06
CA THR A 129 -2.74 -0.03 1.90
C THR A 129 -2.32 -0.72 0.62
N ALA A 130 -2.88 -0.32 -0.52
CA ALA A 130 -2.60 -0.93 -1.82
C ALA A 130 -2.91 -2.43 -1.84
N VAL A 131 -4.07 -2.83 -1.35
CA VAL A 131 -4.60 -4.19 -1.43
C VAL A 131 -5.77 -4.20 -2.41
N SER A 132 -5.60 -4.80 -3.59
CA SER A 132 -6.58 -4.66 -4.67
C SER A 132 -7.90 -5.36 -4.35
N ASP A 133 -7.86 -6.54 -3.78
CA ASP A 133 -9.06 -7.28 -3.36
C ASP A 133 -8.88 -7.86 -1.94
N PRO A 134 -9.27 -7.11 -0.90
CA PRO A 134 -9.17 -7.59 0.48
C PRO A 134 -10.00 -8.83 0.77
N VAL A 135 -11.09 -9.06 0.04
CA VAL A 135 -11.97 -10.23 0.23
C VAL A 135 -11.30 -11.49 -0.32
N VAL A 136 -10.83 -11.44 -1.57
CA VAL A 136 -10.10 -12.56 -2.19
C VAL A 136 -8.79 -12.84 -1.45
N ALA A 137 -8.12 -11.80 -0.93
CA ALA A 137 -6.92 -11.96 -0.10
C ALA A 137 -7.19 -12.54 1.30
N GLY A 138 -8.46 -12.72 1.69
CA GLY A 138 -8.85 -13.23 3.01
C GLY A 138 -8.64 -12.25 4.16
N LEU A 139 -8.55 -10.95 3.86
CA LEU A 139 -8.33 -9.86 4.82
C LEU A 139 -9.62 -9.12 5.20
N ALA A 140 -10.69 -9.34 4.46
CA ALA A 140 -12.04 -8.86 4.74
C ALA A 140 -13.08 -9.90 4.37
N LYS A 141 -14.30 -9.75 4.90
CA LYS A 141 -15.46 -10.56 4.52
C LYS A 141 -16.17 -9.93 3.31
N GLU A 142 -17.07 -10.70 2.67
CA GLU A 142 -17.87 -10.22 1.54
C GLU A 142 -18.72 -8.97 1.84
N ASP A 143 -19.10 -8.77 3.09
CA ASP A 143 -19.84 -7.59 3.54
C ASP A 143 -18.93 -6.38 3.86
N GLY A 144 -17.63 -6.49 3.61
CA GLY A 144 -16.62 -5.47 3.87
C GLY A 144 -16.14 -5.39 5.32
N SER A 145 -16.67 -6.23 6.22
CA SER A 145 -16.20 -6.25 7.62
C SER A 145 -14.86 -6.97 7.76
N SER A 146 -14.12 -6.60 8.80
CA SER A 146 -12.80 -7.18 9.12
C SER A 146 -12.89 -8.66 9.48
N VAL A 147 -11.84 -9.43 9.15
CA VAL A 147 -11.71 -10.85 9.55
C VAL A 147 -11.02 -11.04 10.91
N GLY A 148 -10.49 -9.96 11.50
CA GLY A 148 -9.75 -9.96 12.76
C GLY A 148 -9.27 -8.55 13.11
N ASN A 149 -8.11 -8.43 13.75
CA ASN A 149 -7.54 -7.11 14.10
C ASN A 149 -6.81 -6.47 12.89
N ILE A 150 -7.53 -6.35 11.76
CA ILE A 150 -7.00 -5.87 10.48
C ILE A 150 -8.04 -5.05 9.72
N THR A 151 -7.60 -3.93 9.14
CA THR A 151 -8.36 -3.09 8.19
C THR A 151 -7.39 -2.36 7.27
N GLY A 152 -7.87 -1.47 6.42
CA GLY A 152 -7.00 -0.66 5.56
C GLY A 152 -7.70 -0.05 4.37
N SER A 153 -6.96 0.10 3.26
CA SER A 153 -7.46 0.68 2.02
C SER A 153 -7.21 -0.23 0.81
N SER A 154 -8.24 -0.31 -0.03
CA SER A 154 -8.22 -1.05 -1.30
C SER A 154 -7.94 -0.12 -2.47
N ASP A 155 -7.07 -0.58 -3.37
CA ASP A 155 -6.75 0.03 -4.66
C ASP A 155 -7.38 -0.76 -5.83
N VAL A 156 -8.59 -1.30 -5.64
CA VAL A 156 -9.28 -2.05 -6.69
C VAL A 156 -9.29 -1.28 -8.01
N LEU A 157 -8.82 -1.93 -9.07
CA LEU A 157 -8.68 -1.29 -10.37
C LEU A 157 -10.05 -1.07 -11.06
N PRO A 158 -10.25 0.08 -11.70
CA PRO A 158 -11.46 0.38 -12.48
C PRO A 158 -11.40 -0.29 -13.85
N VAL A 159 -11.46 -1.62 -13.88
CA VAL A 159 -11.23 -2.45 -15.09
C VAL A 159 -12.19 -2.05 -16.24
N GLU A 160 -13.44 -1.76 -15.94
CA GLU A 160 -14.40 -1.37 -16.97
C GLU A 160 -14.04 -0.01 -17.60
N GLU A 161 -13.65 0.97 -16.80
CA GLU A 161 -13.20 2.29 -17.24
C GLU A 161 -11.90 2.19 -18.04
N GLN A 162 -11.01 1.32 -17.62
CA GLN A 162 -9.75 1.03 -18.32
C GLN A 162 -10.00 0.43 -19.70
N LEU A 163 -10.92 -0.55 -19.82
CA LEU A 163 -11.30 -1.13 -21.10
C LEU A 163 -11.97 -0.11 -22.02
N LYS A 164 -12.83 0.77 -21.49
CA LYS A 164 -13.43 1.89 -22.24
C LYS A 164 -12.37 2.85 -22.76
N MET A 165 -11.41 3.23 -21.92
CA MET A 165 -10.29 4.10 -22.30
C MET A 165 -9.48 3.47 -23.43
N ILE A 166 -9.07 2.20 -23.30
CA ILE A 166 -8.32 1.50 -24.34
C ILE A 166 -9.11 1.45 -25.65
N ARG A 167 -10.40 1.14 -25.61
CA ARG A 167 -11.27 1.13 -26.79
C ARG A 167 -11.38 2.51 -27.46
N GLN A 168 -11.44 3.59 -26.67
CA GLN A 168 -11.51 4.95 -27.18
C GLN A 168 -10.18 5.35 -27.86
N MET A 169 -9.06 5.01 -27.27
CA MET A 169 -7.73 5.32 -27.80
C MET A 169 -7.30 4.41 -28.96
N MET A 170 -7.83 3.19 -29.01
CA MET A 170 -7.50 2.16 -30.00
C MET A 170 -8.77 1.50 -30.57
N PRO A 171 -9.52 2.18 -31.43
CA PRO A 171 -10.82 1.67 -31.93
C PRO A 171 -10.75 0.33 -32.64
N ASP A 172 -9.63 0.03 -33.28
CA ASP A 172 -9.43 -1.18 -34.09
C ASP A 172 -8.74 -2.34 -33.33
N ALA A 173 -8.23 -2.10 -32.13
CA ALA A 173 -7.56 -3.13 -31.33
C ALA A 173 -8.50 -4.28 -30.96
N LYS A 174 -7.97 -5.50 -30.95
CA LYS A 174 -8.73 -6.72 -30.63
C LYS A 174 -8.14 -7.46 -29.44
N LYS A 175 -6.83 -7.42 -29.27
CA LYS A 175 -6.12 -8.22 -28.28
C LYS A 175 -5.36 -7.34 -27.29
N ILE A 176 -5.66 -7.53 -26.00
CA ILE A 176 -4.95 -6.90 -24.90
C ILE A 176 -4.07 -7.95 -24.25
N GLY A 177 -2.76 -7.70 -24.20
CA GLY A 177 -1.81 -8.52 -23.49
C GLY A 177 -1.68 -8.11 -22.02
N ILE A 178 -1.68 -9.08 -21.13
CA ILE A 178 -1.47 -8.88 -19.71
C ILE A 178 -0.39 -9.82 -19.20
N LEU A 179 0.68 -9.26 -18.63
CA LEU A 179 1.72 -10.01 -17.93
C LEU A 179 1.47 -9.95 -16.43
N TYR A 180 1.55 -11.08 -15.72
CA TYR A 180 1.26 -11.12 -14.30
C TYR A 180 2.04 -12.20 -13.57
N THR A 181 2.22 -12.01 -12.27
CA THR A 181 2.87 -12.95 -11.36
C THR A 181 1.85 -13.91 -10.75
N THR A 182 2.03 -15.21 -10.97
CA THR A 182 1.05 -16.24 -10.58
C THR A 182 0.87 -16.39 -9.06
N SER A 183 1.83 -15.93 -8.27
CA SER A 183 1.78 -15.92 -6.80
C SER A 183 1.17 -14.66 -6.20
N GLU A 184 0.87 -13.63 -7.00
CA GLU A 184 0.22 -12.40 -6.53
C GLU A 184 -1.30 -12.50 -6.67
N ALA A 185 -2.01 -12.64 -5.54
CA ALA A 185 -3.46 -12.80 -5.51
C ALA A 185 -4.21 -11.58 -6.10
N ASN A 186 -3.68 -10.35 -5.89
CA ASN A 186 -4.17 -9.12 -6.52
C ASN A 186 -4.18 -9.21 -8.05
N SER A 187 -3.13 -9.74 -8.65
CA SER A 187 -3.02 -9.88 -10.10
C SER A 187 -3.96 -10.95 -10.62
N CYS A 188 -4.05 -12.09 -9.95
CA CYS A 188 -4.94 -13.18 -10.33
C CYS A 188 -6.41 -12.75 -10.31
N SER A 189 -6.88 -12.06 -9.26
CA SER A 189 -8.27 -11.57 -9.18
C SER A 189 -8.57 -10.51 -10.25
N THR A 190 -7.62 -9.60 -10.49
CA THR A 190 -7.79 -8.54 -11.50
C THR A 190 -7.89 -9.11 -12.92
N ILE A 191 -7.10 -10.11 -13.28
CA ILE A 191 -7.18 -10.76 -14.60
C ILE A 191 -8.54 -11.42 -14.83
N GLU A 192 -9.10 -12.07 -13.84
CA GLU A 192 -10.42 -12.67 -13.96
C GLU A 192 -11.50 -11.61 -14.24
N GLU A 193 -11.39 -10.41 -13.66
CA GLU A 193 -12.30 -9.32 -13.96
C GLU A 193 -12.08 -8.76 -15.39
N TYR A 194 -10.82 -8.65 -15.87
CA TYR A 194 -10.54 -8.32 -17.26
C TYR A 194 -11.16 -9.32 -18.23
N LYS A 195 -10.98 -10.63 -18.01
CA LYS A 195 -11.55 -11.70 -18.84
C LYS A 195 -13.07 -11.65 -18.87
N LYS A 196 -13.70 -11.39 -17.72
CA LYS A 196 -15.16 -11.29 -17.58
C LYS A 196 -15.75 -10.10 -18.35
N LEU A 197 -15.03 -8.97 -18.41
CA LEU A 197 -15.53 -7.74 -19.02
C LEU A 197 -15.07 -7.51 -20.46
N ALA A 198 -13.99 -8.18 -20.91
CA ALA A 198 -13.35 -7.93 -22.19
C ALA A 198 -14.30 -8.07 -23.40
N ASP A 199 -15.12 -9.10 -23.44
CA ASP A 199 -16.08 -9.37 -24.53
C ASP A 199 -17.07 -8.22 -24.71
N LYS A 200 -17.45 -7.53 -23.63
CA LYS A 200 -18.36 -6.37 -23.68
C LYS A 200 -17.78 -5.20 -24.50
N TYR A 201 -16.46 -5.17 -24.61
CA TYR A 201 -15.69 -4.15 -25.33
C TYR A 201 -14.99 -4.70 -26.57
N ASP A 202 -15.40 -5.86 -27.09
CA ASP A 202 -14.83 -6.55 -28.26
C ASP A 202 -13.32 -6.81 -28.10
N PHE A 203 -12.83 -7.13 -26.91
CA PHE A 203 -11.46 -7.50 -26.65
C PHE A 203 -11.29 -8.98 -26.31
N GLU A 204 -10.17 -9.55 -26.72
CA GLU A 204 -9.62 -10.82 -26.25
C GLU A 204 -8.45 -10.52 -25.29
N ILE A 205 -8.45 -11.11 -24.10
CA ILE A 205 -7.34 -11.03 -23.18
C ILE A 205 -6.36 -12.17 -23.46
N VAL A 206 -5.12 -11.80 -23.74
CA VAL A 206 -3.99 -12.73 -23.89
C VAL A 206 -3.09 -12.57 -22.67
N ASP A 207 -3.28 -13.41 -21.68
CA ASP A 207 -2.52 -13.34 -20.45
C ASP A 207 -1.32 -14.27 -20.42
N THR A 208 -0.25 -13.86 -19.77
CA THR A 208 0.97 -14.64 -19.58
C THR A 208 1.41 -14.59 -18.14
N GLY A 209 1.31 -15.74 -17.44
CA GLY A 209 1.75 -15.88 -16.06
C GLY A 209 3.27 -16.07 -15.97
N ILE A 210 3.91 -15.37 -15.02
CA ILE A 210 5.31 -15.54 -14.66
C ILE A 210 5.43 -15.98 -13.21
N ASN A 211 6.59 -16.50 -12.83
CA ASN A 211 6.86 -16.88 -11.44
C ASN A 211 7.87 -15.93 -10.78
N THR A 212 8.76 -15.34 -11.55
CA THR A 212 9.84 -14.46 -11.07
C THR A 212 10.09 -13.31 -12.03
N SER A 213 10.77 -12.27 -11.58
CA SER A 213 11.21 -11.15 -12.43
C SER A 213 12.15 -11.58 -13.56
N ALA A 214 12.87 -12.69 -13.42
CA ALA A 214 13.75 -13.23 -14.47
C ALA A 214 12.98 -13.72 -15.71
N ASP A 215 11.70 -14.04 -15.58
CA ASP A 215 10.84 -14.51 -16.67
C ASP A 215 10.33 -13.35 -17.55
N ILE A 216 10.35 -12.11 -17.05
CA ILE A 216 9.67 -10.94 -17.65
C ILE A 216 10.18 -10.64 -19.05
N GLU A 217 11.49 -10.65 -19.27
CA GLU A 217 12.06 -10.30 -20.57
C GLU A 217 11.58 -11.23 -21.70
N ILE A 218 11.56 -12.53 -21.43
CA ILE A 218 11.13 -13.54 -22.39
C ILE A 218 9.62 -13.48 -22.59
N ALA A 219 8.85 -13.39 -21.48
CA ALA A 219 7.41 -13.34 -21.51
C ALA A 219 6.89 -12.08 -22.23
N ALA A 220 7.46 -10.90 -21.94
CA ALA A 220 7.12 -9.66 -22.62
C ALA A 220 7.45 -9.72 -24.12
N SER A 221 8.63 -10.27 -24.52
CA SER A 221 9.02 -10.41 -25.91
C SER A 221 8.08 -11.33 -26.71
N ASP A 222 7.59 -12.38 -26.08
CA ASP A 222 6.61 -13.29 -26.68
C ASP A 222 5.23 -12.61 -26.80
N LEU A 223 4.80 -11.97 -25.73
CA LEU A 223 3.46 -11.37 -25.63
C LEU A 223 3.26 -10.22 -26.63
N VAL A 224 4.22 -9.30 -26.78
CA VAL A 224 4.13 -8.16 -27.73
C VAL A 224 3.97 -8.60 -29.18
N SER A 225 4.34 -9.84 -29.54
CA SER A 225 4.18 -10.38 -30.89
C SER A 225 2.75 -10.86 -31.20
N LYS A 226 1.88 -10.91 -30.21
CA LYS A 226 0.55 -11.57 -30.26
C LYS A 226 -0.61 -10.62 -30.04
N VAL A 227 -0.35 -9.37 -29.64
CA VAL A 227 -1.37 -8.45 -29.15
C VAL A 227 -1.27 -7.07 -29.79
N ASP A 228 -2.32 -6.29 -29.69
CA ASP A 228 -2.41 -4.93 -30.23
C ASP A 228 -1.92 -3.88 -29.20
N CYS A 229 -2.07 -4.17 -27.91
CA CYS A 229 -1.54 -3.36 -26.81
C CYS A 229 -1.27 -4.24 -25.59
N LEU A 230 -0.51 -3.71 -24.64
CA LEU A 230 -0.38 -4.27 -23.30
C LEU A 230 -1.19 -3.44 -22.30
N CYS A 231 -1.77 -4.11 -21.30
CA CYS A 231 -2.29 -3.49 -20.10
C CYS A 231 -1.49 -4.00 -18.91
N ASN A 232 -0.79 -3.08 -18.23
CA ASN A 232 0.01 -3.41 -17.07
C ASN A 232 -0.83 -3.23 -15.81
N LEU A 233 -0.90 -4.27 -14.98
CA LEU A 233 -1.65 -4.27 -13.73
C LEU A 233 -0.86 -3.59 -12.60
N THR A 234 -1.40 -3.63 -11.39
CA THR A 234 -0.69 -3.34 -10.14
C THR A 234 0.02 -4.59 -9.61
N ASP A 235 0.62 -5.37 -10.52
CA ASP A 235 1.48 -6.50 -10.21
C ASP A 235 2.85 -6.01 -9.75
N ASN A 236 3.19 -6.24 -8.50
CA ASN A 236 4.39 -5.63 -7.92
C ASN A 236 5.69 -6.09 -8.58
N THR A 237 5.75 -7.36 -8.98
CA THR A 237 6.93 -7.94 -9.65
C THR A 237 7.10 -7.35 -11.05
N VAL A 238 6.00 -7.23 -11.80
CA VAL A 238 6.01 -6.66 -13.15
C VAL A 238 6.28 -5.15 -13.11
N VAL A 239 5.65 -4.42 -12.20
CA VAL A 239 5.87 -2.96 -12.03
C VAL A 239 7.32 -2.66 -11.64
N ASN A 240 7.91 -3.47 -10.76
CA ASN A 240 9.33 -3.33 -10.40
C ASN A 240 10.28 -3.51 -11.59
N ALA A 241 9.85 -4.21 -12.64
CA ALA A 241 10.60 -4.40 -13.88
C ALA A 241 9.94 -3.74 -15.10
N LEU A 242 9.10 -2.71 -14.88
CA LEU A 242 8.29 -2.06 -15.93
C LEU A 242 9.13 -1.58 -17.11
N GLN A 243 10.35 -1.06 -16.89
CA GLN A 243 11.21 -0.61 -17.97
C GLN A 243 11.56 -1.75 -18.97
N THR A 244 11.73 -2.97 -18.47
CA THR A 244 11.96 -4.13 -19.34
C THR A 244 10.75 -4.41 -20.25
N VAL A 245 9.53 -4.30 -19.69
CA VAL A 245 8.28 -4.47 -20.46
C VAL A 245 8.15 -3.35 -21.50
N LEU A 246 8.37 -2.10 -21.08
CA LEU A 246 8.30 -0.91 -21.95
C LEU A 246 9.33 -0.98 -23.09
N ASP A 247 10.54 -1.46 -22.85
CA ASP A 247 11.56 -1.60 -23.89
C ASP A 247 11.15 -2.60 -24.98
N LYS A 248 10.57 -3.73 -24.59
CA LYS A 248 10.05 -4.71 -25.56
C LYS A 248 8.85 -4.16 -26.34
N ALA A 249 7.92 -3.53 -25.65
CA ALA A 249 6.74 -2.94 -26.26
C ALA A 249 7.09 -1.78 -27.21
N ASN A 250 7.98 -0.87 -26.78
CA ASN A 250 8.46 0.26 -27.62
C ASN A 250 9.20 -0.24 -28.86
N GLY A 251 10.04 -1.28 -28.72
CA GLY A 251 10.72 -1.90 -29.87
C GLY A 251 9.77 -2.51 -30.89
N ALA A 252 8.63 -3.02 -30.45
CA ALA A 252 7.55 -3.56 -31.27
C ALA A 252 6.53 -2.49 -31.69
N LYS A 253 6.63 -1.25 -31.19
CA LYS A 253 5.63 -0.15 -31.34
C LYS A 253 4.24 -0.54 -30.81
N ILE A 254 4.20 -1.32 -29.74
CA ILE A 254 2.98 -1.72 -29.06
C ILE A 254 2.76 -0.77 -27.88
N PRO A 255 1.60 -0.08 -27.79
CA PRO A 255 1.30 0.78 -26.64
C PRO A 255 1.13 -0.03 -25.37
N VAL A 256 1.62 0.53 -24.26
CA VAL A 256 1.39 -0.01 -22.92
C VAL A 256 0.48 0.94 -22.15
N PHE A 257 -0.65 0.45 -21.70
CA PHE A 257 -1.54 1.16 -20.80
C PHE A 257 -1.22 0.75 -19.36
N GLY A 258 -1.07 1.72 -18.48
CA GLY A 258 -0.82 1.49 -17.06
C GLY A 258 -2.12 1.38 -16.25
N SER A 259 -1.97 1.15 -14.96
CA SER A 259 -3.08 1.10 -14.00
C SER A 259 -3.06 2.23 -12.97
N GLU A 260 -1.99 3.06 -12.99
CA GLU A 260 -1.82 4.14 -12.03
C GLU A 260 -0.81 5.21 -12.55
N ILE A 261 -0.70 6.33 -11.82
CA ILE A 261 -0.02 7.54 -12.26
C ILE A 261 1.48 7.31 -12.52
N GLU A 262 2.18 6.60 -11.61
CA GLU A 262 3.63 6.41 -11.71
C GLU A 262 4.02 5.55 -12.92
N GLN A 263 3.17 4.60 -13.31
CA GLN A 263 3.38 3.83 -14.55
C GLN A 263 3.25 4.72 -15.78
N VAL A 264 2.30 5.69 -15.78
CA VAL A 264 2.16 6.65 -16.88
C VAL A 264 3.36 7.61 -16.94
N LYS A 265 3.83 8.11 -15.81
CA LYS A 265 5.07 8.91 -15.75
C LYS A 265 6.27 8.12 -16.28
N SER A 266 6.35 6.83 -15.96
CA SER A 266 7.44 5.94 -16.36
C SER A 266 7.41 5.49 -17.82
N GLY A 267 6.33 5.81 -18.57
CA GLY A 267 6.26 5.56 -20.02
C GLY A 267 5.10 4.71 -20.52
N CYS A 268 4.12 4.38 -19.69
CA CYS A 268 2.82 3.92 -20.17
C CYS A 268 2.09 5.08 -20.85
N VAL A 269 1.32 4.79 -21.91
CA VAL A 269 0.65 5.82 -22.72
C VAL A 269 -0.46 6.53 -21.95
N ALA A 270 -1.25 5.76 -21.21
CA ALA A 270 -2.34 6.28 -20.40
C ALA A 270 -2.79 5.27 -19.33
N SER A 271 -3.55 5.75 -18.37
CA SER A 271 -4.27 4.91 -17.41
C SER A 271 -5.55 5.59 -16.92
N MET A 272 -6.54 4.79 -16.53
CA MET A 272 -7.53 5.18 -15.55
C MET A 272 -6.92 4.89 -14.18
N GLY A 273 -6.22 5.88 -13.61
CA GLY A 273 -5.30 5.68 -12.51
C GLY A 273 -5.86 6.11 -11.16
N ILE A 274 -5.24 5.58 -10.11
CA ILE A 274 -5.49 5.91 -8.71
C ILE A 274 -4.31 6.72 -8.18
N ASP A 275 -4.59 7.70 -7.33
CA ASP A 275 -3.57 8.45 -6.59
C ASP A 275 -3.16 7.68 -5.34
N TYR A 276 -2.00 7.04 -5.38
CA TYR A 276 -1.47 6.24 -4.28
C TYR A 276 -0.96 7.08 -3.10
N TYR A 277 -0.55 8.31 -3.33
CA TYR A 277 -0.18 9.22 -2.23
C TYR A 277 -1.41 9.60 -1.41
N GLN A 278 -2.51 9.97 -2.09
CA GLN A 278 -3.77 10.27 -1.43
C GLN A 278 -4.35 9.04 -0.71
N LEU A 279 -4.28 7.86 -1.33
CA LEU A 279 -4.69 6.60 -0.69
C LEU A 279 -3.89 6.35 0.61
N GLY A 280 -2.59 6.61 0.58
CA GLY A 280 -1.71 6.55 1.74
C GLY A 280 -2.16 7.51 2.84
N ILE A 281 -2.46 8.78 2.51
CA ILE A 281 -2.93 9.79 3.49
C ILE A 281 -4.21 9.31 4.19
N GLU A 282 -5.18 8.83 3.44
CA GLU A 282 -6.44 8.32 4.01
C GLU A 282 -6.20 7.12 4.93
N THR A 283 -5.30 6.23 4.54
CA THR A 283 -4.89 5.08 5.36
C THR A 283 -4.16 5.53 6.63
N GLY A 284 -3.27 6.51 6.54
CA GLY A 284 -2.55 7.08 7.68
C GLY A 284 -3.50 7.73 8.70
N LYS A 285 -4.53 8.45 8.24
CA LYS A 285 -5.59 9.01 9.11
C LYS A 285 -6.38 7.93 9.83
N MET A 286 -6.73 6.84 9.13
CA MET A 286 -7.36 5.67 9.74
C MET A 286 -6.45 5.04 10.80
N ALA A 287 -5.19 4.84 10.48
CA ALA A 287 -4.19 4.29 11.39
C ALA A 287 -4.01 5.14 12.64
N ALA A 288 -4.02 6.47 12.50
CA ALA A 288 -3.90 7.39 13.63
C ALA A 288 -5.03 7.23 14.65
N LYS A 289 -6.27 7.09 14.19
CA LYS A 289 -7.43 6.86 15.08
C LYS A 289 -7.32 5.53 15.83
N ILE A 290 -6.82 4.48 15.15
CA ILE A 290 -6.61 3.17 15.76
C ILE A 290 -5.48 3.26 16.79
N LEU A 291 -4.35 3.91 16.50
CA LEU A 291 -3.25 4.11 17.45
C LEU A 291 -3.67 4.91 18.67
N LYS A 292 -4.54 5.91 18.50
CA LYS A 292 -5.11 6.70 19.60
C LYS A 292 -6.19 5.93 20.42
N GLY A 293 -6.60 4.73 19.96
CA GLY A 293 -7.66 3.94 20.58
C GLY A 293 -9.07 4.51 20.37
N GLU A 294 -9.25 5.41 19.40
CA GLU A 294 -10.53 5.99 19.02
C GLU A 294 -11.37 5.01 18.20
N GLU A 295 -10.71 4.19 17.40
CA GLU A 295 -11.29 3.11 16.59
C GLU A 295 -10.52 1.81 16.82
N LYS A 296 -11.10 0.69 16.42
CA LYS A 296 -10.43 -0.63 16.41
C LYS A 296 -10.36 -1.16 14.99
N ALA A 297 -9.23 -1.72 14.60
CA ALA A 297 -9.07 -2.32 13.29
C ALA A 297 -10.12 -3.43 13.03
N SER A 298 -10.50 -4.20 14.06
CA SER A 298 -11.53 -5.23 13.96
C SER A 298 -12.93 -4.71 13.66
N ASP A 299 -13.22 -3.46 13.99
CA ASP A 299 -14.56 -2.86 13.90
C ASP A 299 -14.65 -1.83 12.75
N THR A 300 -13.51 -1.53 12.11
CA THR A 300 -13.41 -0.56 11.02
C THR A 300 -13.42 -1.28 9.67
N PRO A 301 -14.44 -1.09 8.81
CA PRO A 301 -14.42 -1.59 7.45
C PRO A 301 -13.26 -0.98 6.65
N PHE A 302 -12.75 -1.72 5.67
CA PHE A 302 -11.78 -1.13 4.76
C PHE A 302 -12.43 -0.04 3.88
N ILE A 303 -11.61 0.91 3.43
CA ILE A 303 -12.01 1.92 2.45
C ILE A 303 -11.50 1.53 1.06
N THR A 304 -12.15 2.04 0.03
CA THR A 304 -11.71 1.88 -1.36
C THR A 304 -11.29 3.24 -1.90
N ALA A 305 -10.23 3.29 -2.71
CA ALA A 305 -9.79 4.49 -3.40
C ALA A 305 -10.97 5.18 -4.10
N SER A 306 -11.14 6.47 -3.87
CA SER A 306 -12.42 7.16 -4.12
C SER A 306 -12.69 7.44 -5.59
N LYS A 307 -11.67 7.55 -6.46
CA LYS A 307 -11.87 7.91 -7.87
C LYS A 307 -10.65 7.57 -8.73
N ALA A 308 -10.93 6.90 -9.84
CA ALA A 308 -9.96 6.78 -10.92
C ALA A 308 -10.13 7.95 -11.90
N GLU A 309 -9.02 8.52 -12.34
CA GLU A 309 -8.98 9.61 -13.29
C GLU A 309 -8.09 9.26 -14.48
N LEU A 310 -8.31 9.94 -15.61
CA LEU A 310 -7.49 9.74 -16.81
C LEU A 310 -6.15 10.46 -16.67
N TYR A 311 -5.07 9.71 -16.81
CA TYR A 311 -3.69 10.21 -16.91
C TYR A 311 -3.11 9.80 -18.26
N VAL A 312 -2.35 10.71 -18.90
CA VAL A 312 -1.83 10.51 -20.26
C VAL A 312 -0.38 10.93 -20.34
N ASN A 313 0.45 10.18 -21.07
CA ASN A 313 1.82 10.55 -21.38
C ASN A 313 2.00 10.69 -22.89
N THR A 314 2.09 11.94 -23.35
CA THR A 314 2.24 12.25 -24.79
C THR A 314 3.61 11.85 -25.31
N ALA A 315 4.68 11.97 -24.50
CA ALA A 315 6.01 11.52 -24.90
C ALA A 315 6.09 10.00 -25.10
N ALA A 316 5.33 9.22 -24.31
CA ALA A 316 5.23 7.78 -24.48
C ALA A 316 4.49 7.42 -25.78
N ALA A 317 3.41 8.11 -26.10
CA ALA A 317 2.68 7.94 -27.36
C ALA A 317 3.56 8.31 -28.58
N ASP A 318 4.24 9.45 -28.51
CA ASP A 318 5.14 9.93 -29.58
C ASP A 318 6.28 8.93 -29.85
N LYS A 319 6.83 8.32 -28.79
CA LYS A 319 7.93 7.34 -28.88
C LYS A 319 7.60 6.13 -29.76
N ILE A 320 6.33 5.72 -29.77
CA ILE A 320 5.85 4.59 -30.57
C ILE A 320 5.12 5.02 -31.84
N GLY A 321 4.93 6.34 -32.05
CA GLY A 321 4.22 6.92 -33.19
C GLY A 321 2.70 6.78 -33.08
N MET A 322 2.16 6.69 -31.86
CA MET A 322 0.72 6.67 -31.61
C MET A 322 0.16 8.08 -31.61
N THR A 323 -0.89 8.32 -32.39
CA THR A 323 -1.63 9.59 -32.36
C THR A 323 -2.73 9.54 -31.32
N LEU A 324 -2.72 10.51 -30.39
CA LEU A 324 -3.77 10.67 -29.39
C LEU A 324 -4.84 11.64 -29.87
N ASP A 325 -6.10 11.33 -29.61
CA ASP A 325 -7.22 12.24 -29.89
C ASP A 325 -7.20 13.41 -28.89
N ALA A 326 -6.90 14.60 -29.39
CA ALA A 326 -6.79 15.81 -28.58
C ALA A 326 -8.09 16.17 -27.85
N ASP A 327 -9.25 15.85 -28.43
CA ASP A 327 -10.56 16.08 -27.78
C ASP A 327 -10.80 15.11 -26.64
N TYR A 328 -10.26 13.91 -26.70
CA TYR A 328 -10.36 12.92 -25.63
C TYR A 328 -9.41 13.23 -24.47
N ILE A 329 -8.14 13.54 -24.76
CA ILE A 329 -7.13 13.75 -23.72
C ILE A 329 -7.24 15.10 -23.00
N LYS A 330 -8.00 16.07 -23.52
CA LYS A 330 -8.20 17.36 -22.84
C LYS A 330 -8.87 17.26 -21.47
N ASP A 331 -9.64 16.17 -21.24
CA ASP A 331 -10.34 15.90 -20.00
C ASP A 331 -9.49 15.05 -19.01
N ALA A 332 -8.21 14.79 -19.37
CA ALA A 332 -7.29 14.11 -18.46
C ALA A 332 -7.02 14.96 -17.20
N ALA A 333 -6.95 14.30 -16.06
CA ALA A 333 -6.58 14.94 -14.80
C ALA A 333 -5.16 15.53 -14.88
N GLU A 334 -4.27 14.79 -15.55
CA GLU A 334 -2.91 15.27 -15.84
C GLU A 334 -2.38 14.68 -17.15
N THR A 335 -1.58 15.49 -17.85
CA THR A 335 -0.89 15.08 -19.07
C THR A 335 0.60 15.31 -18.91
N PHE A 336 1.38 14.23 -19.09
CA PHE A 336 2.85 14.26 -18.99
C PHE A 336 3.46 14.39 -20.39
N ASP A 337 4.46 15.27 -20.54
CA ASP A 337 5.23 15.48 -21.77
C ASP A 337 6.64 14.90 -21.70
N LYS A 338 6.92 14.09 -20.67
CA LYS A 338 8.20 13.43 -20.41
C LYS A 338 7.98 12.01 -19.93
N ILE A 339 8.99 11.17 -20.16
CA ILE A 339 9.11 9.85 -19.55
C ILE A 339 10.13 9.97 -18.41
N GLU A 340 9.70 9.65 -17.19
CA GLU A 340 10.55 9.64 -16.02
C GLU A 340 11.17 8.24 -15.88
N VAL A 341 12.48 8.14 -16.06
CA VAL A 341 13.23 6.90 -15.80
C VAL A 341 13.85 7.02 -14.42
N LYS A 342 13.40 6.18 -13.50
CA LYS A 342 14.00 6.07 -12.15
C LYS A 342 15.14 5.07 -12.15
#